data_4523eb2c6c64f6368e5771d99d6f8786
#
_entry.id   4523eb2c6c64f6368e5771d99d6f8786
#
_cell.length_a   1.000
_cell.length_b   1.000
_cell.length_c   1.000
_cell.angle_alpha   90.00
_cell.angle_beta   90.00
_cell.angle_gamma   90.00
#
_symmetry.space_group_name_H-M   'P 1'
#
loop_
_entity.id
_entity.type
_entity.pdbx_description
1 polymer ?
#
loop_
_entity_poly.entity_id
_entity_poly.type
_entity_poly.pdbx_seq_one_letter_code
_entity_poly.pdbx_strand_id
1 'polypeptide(L)'
;TEYEINLENIFSESLDFDHKIVQSACRDLQAYVDRDPACDHYVTPLLFYKGFQALQLHRICHSLWIRDQRYLARYLQSKMSEYYGVDIHPGAIIGGGVMLDHATSLVIGETAVVGDDVSILHSVTLGGSGLQSGDRHPKIANGVLIAAGAKVLGDIAVGEGVKIGAGSLVLESVPAYVTVAGVP
;
A
#
# COMPACT_ATOMS: atom_id res chain seq x y z
N THR A 1 -17.00 -13.00 -29.34
CA THR A 1 -16.57 -13.83 -28.19
C THR A 1 -16.33 -12.87 -27.03
N GLU A 2 -17.27 -12.84 -26.09
CA GLU A 2 -17.08 -12.17 -24.81
C GLU A 2 -15.92 -12.91 -24.09
N TYR A 3 -14.81 -12.23 -23.87
CA TYR A 3 -13.76 -12.70 -22.98
C TYR A 3 -14.24 -12.44 -21.54
N GLU A 4 -14.81 -13.46 -20.94
CA GLU A 4 -15.19 -13.42 -19.54
C GLU A 4 -13.91 -13.44 -18.69
N ILE A 5 -13.67 -12.40 -17.89
CA ILE A 5 -12.54 -12.35 -16.96
C ILE A 5 -12.87 -13.30 -15.80
N ASN A 6 -12.19 -14.43 -15.74
CA ASN A 6 -12.33 -15.36 -14.63
C ASN A 6 -11.40 -14.92 -13.48
N LEU A 7 -11.96 -14.17 -12.52
CA LEU A 7 -11.23 -13.66 -11.37
C LEU A 7 -10.69 -14.79 -10.48
N GLU A 8 -11.42 -15.87 -10.31
CA GLU A 8 -11.00 -17.02 -9.49
C GLU A 8 -9.69 -17.62 -10.00
N ASN A 9 -9.59 -17.84 -11.32
CA ASN A 9 -8.36 -18.34 -11.94
C ASN A 9 -7.21 -17.35 -11.78
N ILE A 10 -7.44 -16.04 -11.97
CA ILE A 10 -6.42 -15.01 -11.83
C ILE A 10 -5.85 -15.00 -10.40
N PHE A 11 -6.72 -15.09 -9.40
CA PHE A 11 -6.31 -15.13 -8.00
C PHE A 11 -5.53 -16.41 -7.70
N SER A 12 -6.05 -17.58 -8.08
CA SER A 12 -5.38 -18.87 -7.90
C SER A 12 -3.98 -18.89 -8.51
N GLU A 13 -3.86 -18.50 -9.78
CA GLU A 13 -2.56 -18.42 -10.45
C GLU A 13 -1.59 -17.44 -9.79
N SER A 14 -2.09 -16.33 -9.26
CA SER A 14 -1.24 -15.36 -8.57
C SER A 14 -0.74 -15.88 -7.23
N LEU A 15 -1.57 -16.61 -6.48
CA LEU A 15 -1.20 -17.25 -5.22
C LEU A 15 -0.22 -18.42 -5.42
N ASP A 16 -0.39 -19.17 -6.51
CA ASP A 16 0.54 -20.24 -6.89
C ASP A 16 1.90 -19.70 -7.35
N PHE A 17 1.90 -18.56 -8.03
CA PHE A 17 3.11 -17.89 -8.50
C PHE A 17 3.93 -17.30 -7.35
N ASP A 18 3.27 -16.67 -6.37
CA ASP A 18 3.94 -16.04 -5.23
C ASP A 18 3.29 -16.43 -3.91
N HIS A 19 3.82 -17.47 -3.29
CA HIS A 19 3.35 -17.95 -1.98
C HIS A 19 3.52 -16.94 -0.83
N LYS A 20 4.32 -15.87 -1.03
CA LYS A 20 4.47 -14.80 -0.02
C LYS A 20 3.20 -13.96 0.10
N ILE A 21 2.32 -13.94 -0.91
CA ILE A 21 1.06 -13.20 -0.85
C ILE A 21 0.25 -13.64 0.37
N VAL A 22 0.05 -14.95 0.56
CA VAL A 22 -0.71 -15.48 1.71
C VAL A 22 -0.02 -15.18 3.04
N GLN A 23 1.32 -15.33 3.10
CA GLN A 23 2.08 -15.03 4.31
C GLN A 23 1.96 -13.55 4.69
N SER A 24 2.07 -12.65 3.70
CA SER A 24 1.89 -11.22 3.92
C SER A 24 0.48 -10.88 4.35
N ALA A 25 -0.55 -11.50 3.75
CA ALA A 25 -1.94 -11.30 4.14
C ALA A 25 -2.21 -11.71 5.61
N CYS A 26 -1.62 -12.82 6.06
CA CYS A 26 -1.71 -13.23 7.46
C CYS A 26 -1.04 -12.21 8.40
N ARG A 27 0.13 -11.70 8.03
CA ARG A 27 0.82 -10.65 8.79
C ARG A 27 0.02 -9.34 8.78
N ASP A 28 -0.60 -8.99 7.66
CA ASP A 28 -1.45 -7.81 7.55
C ASP A 28 -2.67 -7.91 8.49
N LEU A 29 -3.33 -9.07 8.56
CA LEU A 29 -4.42 -9.33 9.52
C LEU A 29 -3.96 -9.17 10.97
N GLN A 30 -2.80 -9.74 11.31
CA GLN A 30 -2.19 -9.58 12.64
C GLN A 30 -1.94 -8.11 12.97
N ALA A 31 -1.47 -7.32 11.99
CA ALA A 31 -1.21 -5.90 12.16
C ALA A 31 -2.45 -5.11 12.59
N TYR A 32 -3.64 -5.44 12.06
CA TYR A 32 -4.88 -4.80 12.49
C TYR A 32 -5.24 -5.17 13.93
N VAL A 33 -5.14 -6.44 14.30
CA VAL A 33 -5.45 -6.89 15.68
C VAL A 33 -4.48 -6.27 16.68
N ASP A 34 -3.21 -6.12 16.33
CA ASP A 34 -2.18 -5.60 17.23
C ASP A 34 -2.19 -4.06 17.37
N ARG A 35 -2.64 -3.34 16.32
CA ARG A 35 -2.43 -1.88 16.24
C ARG A 35 -3.71 -1.05 16.20
N ASP A 36 -4.84 -1.66 15.79
CA ASP A 36 -6.13 -0.98 15.78
C ASP A 36 -6.93 -1.36 17.03
N PRO A 37 -7.10 -0.43 18.01
CA PRO A 37 -7.87 -0.73 19.22
C PRO A 37 -9.34 -1.09 18.98
N ALA A 38 -9.87 -0.81 17.78
CA ALA A 38 -11.24 -1.15 17.40
C ALA A 38 -11.35 -2.56 16.77
N CYS A 39 -10.21 -3.21 16.50
CA CYS A 39 -10.16 -4.53 15.87
C CYS A 39 -9.89 -5.63 16.91
N ASP A 40 -10.91 -6.38 17.26
CA ASP A 40 -10.85 -7.47 18.27
C ASP A 40 -10.73 -8.88 17.66
N HIS A 41 -10.99 -9.02 16.36
CA HIS A 41 -10.99 -10.32 15.66
C HIS A 41 -10.44 -10.24 14.24
N TYR A 42 -9.66 -11.24 13.81
CA TYR A 42 -9.11 -11.33 12.45
C TYR A 42 -10.18 -11.29 11.34
N VAL A 43 -11.39 -11.75 11.63
CA VAL A 43 -12.49 -11.77 10.67
C VAL A 43 -12.99 -10.37 10.34
N THR A 44 -12.79 -9.41 11.26
CA THR A 44 -13.25 -8.03 11.09
C THR A 44 -12.54 -7.33 9.92
N PRO A 45 -11.20 -7.25 9.86
CA PRO A 45 -10.53 -6.66 8.71
C PRO A 45 -10.69 -7.50 7.43
N LEU A 46 -10.74 -8.82 7.54
CA LEU A 46 -10.93 -9.71 6.39
C LEU A 46 -12.23 -9.42 5.63
N LEU A 47 -13.34 -9.23 6.34
CA LEU A 47 -14.66 -9.07 5.74
C LEU A 47 -15.07 -7.60 5.54
N PHE A 48 -14.60 -6.67 6.38
CA PHE A 48 -15.20 -5.35 6.47
C PHE A 48 -14.23 -4.19 6.26
N TYR A 49 -12.91 -4.38 6.41
CA TYR A 49 -11.97 -3.28 6.27
C TYR A 49 -11.46 -3.17 4.83
N LYS A 50 -11.94 -2.15 4.14
CA LYS A 50 -11.59 -1.92 2.74
C LYS A 50 -10.09 -1.72 2.50
N GLY A 51 -9.34 -1.19 3.48
CA GLY A 51 -7.89 -1.04 3.39
C GLY A 51 -7.18 -2.40 3.31
N PHE A 52 -7.60 -3.38 4.12
CA PHE A 52 -7.10 -4.74 4.02
C PHE A 52 -7.42 -5.35 2.66
N GLN A 53 -8.69 -5.26 2.23
CA GLN A 53 -9.14 -5.84 0.96
C GLN A 53 -8.43 -5.21 -0.25
N ALA A 54 -8.26 -3.89 -0.26
CA ALA A 54 -7.51 -3.18 -1.29
C ALA A 54 -6.04 -3.60 -1.34
N LEU A 55 -5.39 -3.78 -0.18
CA LEU A 55 -4.01 -4.25 -0.12
C LEU A 55 -3.85 -5.66 -0.69
N GLN A 56 -4.79 -6.58 -0.39
CA GLN A 56 -4.72 -7.93 -0.96
C GLN A 56 -4.95 -7.90 -2.48
N LEU A 57 -5.88 -7.08 -2.97
CA LEU A 57 -6.06 -6.89 -4.41
C LEU A 57 -4.80 -6.30 -5.07
N HIS A 58 -4.12 -5.33 -4.40
CA HIS A 58 -2.83 -4.82 -4.89
C HIS A 58 -1.78 -5.93 -5.02
N ARG A 59 -1.67 -6.87 -4.06
CA ARG A 59 -0.71 -7.99 -4.15
C ARG A 59 -0.95 -8.84 -5.40
N ILE A 60 -2.21 -9.08 -5.76
CA ILE A 60 -2.58 -9.74 -7.03
C ILE A 60 -2.18 -8.88 -8.24
N CYS A 61 -2.47 -7.57 -8.20
CA CYS A 61 -2.08 -6.65 -9.27
C CYS A 61 -0.55 -6.62 -9.46
N HIS A 62 0.22 -6.65 -8.38
CA HIS A 62 1.67 -6.68 -8.41
C HIS A 62 2.19 -8.00 -9.02
N SER A 63 1.62 -9.15 -8.63
CA SER A 63 1.93 -10.46 -9.22
C SER A 63 1.70 -10.46 -10.75
N LEU A 64 0.60 -9.89 -11.22
CA LEU A 64 0.33 -9.73 -12.65
C LEU A 64 1.33 -8.79 -13.33
N TRP A 65 1.70 -7.69 -12.65
CA TRP A 65 2.65 -6.71 -13.16
C TRP A 65 4.03 -7.29 -13.42
N ILE A 66 4.56 -8.07 -12.49
CA ILE A 66 5.87 -8.71 -12.64
C ILE A 66 5.86 -9.86 -13.65
N ARG A 67 4.70 -10.45 -13.95
CA ARG A 67 4.48 -11.43 -15.02
C ARG A 67 4.19 -10.79 -16.38
N ASP A 68 4.41 -9.48 -16.53
CA ASP A 68 4.16 -8.67 -17.72
C ASP A 68 2.68 -8.63 -18.21
N GLN A 69 1.73 -9.00 -17.33
CA GLN A 69 0.28 -8.88 -17.61
C GLN A 69 -0.23 -7.48 -17.24
N ARG A 70 0.42 -6.44 -17.76
CA ARG A 70 0.29 -5.06 -17.32
C ARG A 70 -1.09 -4.46 -17.54
N TYR A 71 -1.78 -4.81 -18.61
CA TYR A 71 -3.13 -4.31 -18.89
C TYR A 71 -4.14 -4.84 -17.88
N LEU A 72 -4.06 -6.13 -17.54
CA LEU A 72 -4.93 -6.73 -16.52
C LEU A 72 -4.62 -6.17 -15.13
N ALA A 73 -3.34 -6.00 -14.78
CA ALA A 73 -2.93 -5.37 -13.53
C ALA A 73 -3.51 -3.95 -13.38
N ARG A 74 -3.44 -3.13 -14.45
CA ARG A 74 -4.01 -1.77 -14.46
C ARG A 74 -5.53 -1.76 -14.46
N TYR A 75 -6.17 -2.72 -15.10
CA TYR A 75 -7.62 -2.87 -15.04
C TYR A 75 -8.08 -3.13 -13.60
N LEU A 76 -7.44 -4.07 -12.89
CA LEU A 76 -7.75 -4.37 -11.50
C LEU A 76 -7.40 -3.18 -10.57
N GLN A 77 -6.30 -2.45 -10.81
CA GLN A 77 -6.00 -1.20 -10.12
C GLN A 77 -7.12 -0.17 -10.28
N SER A 78 -7.63 0.01 -11.51
CA SER A 78 -8.77 0.91 -11.78
C SER A 78 -10.00 0.50 -10.97
N LYS A 79 -10.31 -0.80 -10.91
CA LYS A 79 -11.42 -1.33 -10.11
C LYS A 79 -11.19 -1.17 -8.61
N MET A 80 -9.98 -1.33 -8.12
CA MET A 80 -9.61 -1.04 -6.73
C MET A 80 -9.86 0.43 -6.39
N SER A 81 -9.45 1.34 -7.26
CA SER A 81 -9.66 2.78 -7.08
C SER A 81 -11.15 3.14 -7.08
N GLU A 82 -11.90 2.59 -8.02
CA GLU A 82 -13.36 2.80 -8.12
C GLU A 82 -14.11 2.28 -6.89
N TYR A 83 -13.79 1.06 -6.43
CA TYR A 83 -14.55 0.38 -5.39
C TYR A 83 -14.14 0.78 -3.97
N TYR A 84 -12.85 0.87 -3.71
CA TYR A 84 -12.31 1.14 -2.37
C TYR A 84 -11.91 2.60 -2.14
N GLY A 85 -11.77 3.41 -3.21
CA GLY A 85 -11.18 4.75 -3.12
C GLY A 85 -9.69 4.71 -2.75
N VAL A 86 -8.99 3.65 -3.17
CA VAL A 86 -7.56 3.39 -2.92
C VAL A 86 -6.86 3.21 -4.25
N ASP A 87 -5.83 4.01 -4.52
CA ASP A 87 -5.07 3.95 -5.76
C ASP A 87 -3.61 3.55 -5.47
N ILE A 88 -3.30 2.27 -5.64
CA ILE A 88 -1.93 1.74 -5.50
C ILE A 88 -1.50 1.22 -6.87
N HIS A 89 -0.43 1.81 -7.41
CA HIS A 89 0.10 1.38 -8.70
C HIS A 89 0.64 -0.06 -8.60
N PRO A 90 0.36 -0.96 -9.57
CA PRO A 90 0.81 -2.35 -9.54
C PRO A 90 2.32 -2.54 -9.44
N GLY A 91 3.11 -1.56 -9.90
CA GLY A 91 4.56 -1.55 -9.79
C GLY A 91 5.10 -1.26 -8.38
N ALA A 92 4.29 -0.71 -7.49
CA ALA A 92 4.70 -0.44 -6.11
C ALA A 92 5.03 -1.74 -5.37
N ILE A 93 6.08 -1.70 -4.54
CA ILE A 93 6.51 -2.84 -3.74
C ILE A 93 6.04 -2.61 -2.30
N ILE A 94 5.27 -3.55 -1.75
CA ILE A 94 4.73 -3.44 -0.39
C ILE A 94 5.06 -4.71 0.39
N GLY A 95 5.71 -4.55 1.54
CA GLY A 95 6.06 -5.60 2.48
C GLY A 95 4.85 -6.26 3.15
N GLY A 96 5.10 -7.05 4.19
CA GLY A 96 4.07 -7.72 4.99
C GLY A 96 3.86 -7.05 6.35
N GLY A 97 2.73 -7.33 7.00
CA GLY A 97 2.36 -6.68 8.26
C GLY A 97 1.95 -5.21 8.08
N VAL A 98 1.49 -4.85 6.89
CA VAL A 98 1.07 -3.48 6.58
C VAL A 98 -0.39 -3.28 6.94
N MET A 99 -0.69 -2.19 7.65
CA MET A 99 -2.04 -1.78 7.99
C MET A 99 -2.41 -0.51 7.22
N LEU A 100 -3.45 -0.58 6.39
CA LEU A 100 -4.04 0.56 5.69
C LEU A 100 -5.33 0.97 6.40
N ASP A 101 -5.21 1.87 7.38
CA ASP A 101 -6.34 2.25 8.23
C ASP A 101 -7.26 3.26 7.52
N HIS A 102 -8.58 2.95 7.48
CA HIS A 102 -9.62 3.64 6.71
C HIS A 102 -9.36 3.71 5.20
N ALA A 103 -8.14 3.92 4.79
CA ALA A 103 -7.56 3.89 3.44
C ALA A 103 -8.20 4.82 2.38
N THR A 104 -9.33 5.48 2.64
CA THR A 104 -9.97 6.39 1.67
C THR A 104 -8.98 7.42 1.14
N SER A 105 -8.94 7.61 -0.19
CA SER A 105 -8.06 8.56 -0.88
C SER A 105 -6.55 8.32 -0.65
N LEU A 106 -6.15 7.07 -0.36
CA LEU A 106 -4.75 6.66 -0.34
C LEU A 106 -4.23 6.56 -1.78
N VAL A 107 -3.06 7.13 -2.03
CA VAL A 107 -2.36 7.03 -3.32
C VAL A 107 -0.93 6.58 -3.11
N ILE A 108 -0.52 5.50 -3.79
CA ILE A 108 0.86 4.99 -3.78
C ILE A 108 1.35 4.84 -5.22
N GLY A 109 2.39 5.60 -5.58
CA GLY A 109 2.90 5.67 -6.95
C GLY A 109 3.76 4.47 -7.36
N GLU A 110 4.04 4.38 -8.66
CA GLU A 110 4.63 3.23 -9.36
C GLU A 110 5.93 2.69 -8.74
N THR A 111 6.87 3.58 -8.39
CA THR A 111 8.18 3.19 -7.91
C THR A 111 8.31 3.29 -6.38
N ALA A 112 7.19 3.50 -5.68
CA ALA A 112 7.19 3.51 -4.22
C ALA A 112 7.56 2.14 -3.65
N VAL A 113 8.31 2.18 -2.54
CA VAL A 113 8.62 1.00 -1.75
C VAL A 113 8.12 1.23 -0.33
N VAL A 114 7.36 0.30 0.18
CA VAL A 114 6.86 0.27 1.57
C VAL A 114 7.38 -1.00 2.22
N GLY A 115 8.13 -0.84 3.29
CA GLY A 115 8.70 -1.93 4.05
C GLY A 115 7.68 -2.73 4.86
N ASP A 116 8.20 -3.57 5.73
CA ASP A 116 7.39 -4.39 6.62
C ASP A 116 6.84 -3.57 7.81
N ASP A 117 5.71 -4.00 8.35
CA ASP A 117 5.12 -3.50 9.60
C ASP A 117 4.78 -2.00 9.58
N VAL A 118 4.52 -1.45 8.40
CA VAL A 118 4.14 -0.05 8.19
C VAL A 118 2.64 0.16 8.44
N SER A 119 2.29 1.29 9.06
CA SER A 119 0.90 1.72 9.22
C SER A 119 0.64 3.01 8.45
N ILE A 120 -0.37 3.01 7.58
CA ILE A 120 -0.73 4.16 6.73
C ILE A 120 -2.21 4.47 6.93
N LEU A 121 -2.53 5.72 7.27
CA LEU A 121 -3.90 6.16 7.42
C LEU A 121 -4.46 6.71 6.09
N HIS A 122 -5.73 7.10 6.12
CA HIS A 122 -6.44 7.64 4.95
C HIS A 122 -5.82 8.93 4.39
N SER A 123 -6.10 9.23 3.12
CA SER A 123 -5.68 10.45 2.41
C SER A 123 -4.16 10.66 2.35
N VAL A 124 -3.37 9.62 2.59
CA VAL A 124 -1.90 9.68 2.44
C VAL A 124 -1.55 9.59 0.95
N THR A 125 -0.50 10.31 0.55
CA THR A 125 0.06 10.21 -0.79
C THR A 125 1.56 9.89 -0.71
N LEU A 126 1.97 8.78 -1.31
CA LEU A 126 3.36 8.47 -1.63
C LEU A 126 3.56 8.77 -3.12
N GLY A 127 3.90 10.01 -3.44
CA GLY A 127 3.87 10.57 -4.79
C GLY A 127 5.24 10.93 -5.34
N GLY A 128 5.31 11.13 -6.66
CA GLY A 128 6.45 11.74 -7.32
C GLY A 128 6.40 13.25 -7.26
N SER A 129 7.53 13.91 -7.52
CA SER A 129 7.60 15.38 -7.65
C SER A 129 7.06 15.91 -8.99
N GLY A 130 6.68 15.03 -9.92
CA GLY A 130 6.16 15.38 -11.25
C GLY A 130 7.20 15.76 -12.30
N LEU A 131 8.48 15.88 -11.92
CA LEU A 131 9.55 16.38 -12.81
C LEU A 131 10.50 15.30 -13.32
N GLN A 132 10.45 14.09 -12.77
CA GLN A 132 11.43 13.03 -13.05
C GLN A 132 10.77 11.80 -13.68
N SER A 133 11.48 11.16 -14.62
CA SER A 133 11.21 9.82 -15.11
C SER A 133 12.05 8.80 -14.33
N GLY A 134 11.64 7.54 -14.30
CA GLY A 134 12.35 6.48 -13.58
C GLY A 134 11.93 6.40 -12.12
N ASP A 135 12.89 6.21 -11.23
CA ASP A 135 12.64 6.15 -9.79
C ASP A 135 12.32 7.56 -9.26
N ARG A 136 11.12 7.73 -8.70
CA ARG A 136 10.57 9.05 -8.38
C ARG A 136 9.63 9.07 -7.19
N HIS A 137 9.47 7.93 -6.50
CA HIS A 137 8.54 7.81 -5.38
C HIS A 137 9.26 7.42 -4.09
N PRO A 138 8.67 7.70 -2.93
CA PRO A 138 9.29 7.47 -1.62
C PRO A 138 9.66 6.00 -1.34
N LYS A 139 10.72 5.82 -0.54
CA LYS A 139 11.15 4.55 0.04
C LYS A 139 10.89 4.60 1.53
N ILE A 140 9.86 3.91 1.97
CA ILE A 140 9.41 3.85 3.37
C ILE A 140 10.02 2.60 4.01
N ALA A 141 10.84 2.77 5.03
CA ALA A 141 11.45 1.66 5.77
C ALA A 141 10.43 0.97 6.70
N ASN A 142 10.89 -0.07 7.42
CA ASN A 142 10.03 -0.88 8.29
C ASN A 142 9.50 -0.07 9.50
N GLY A 143 8.32 -0.45 9.99
CA GLY A 143 7.75 0.08 11.23
C GLY A 143 7.34 1.56 11.18
N VAL A 144 7.30 2.18 10.02
CA VAL A 144 6.91 3.58 9.85
C VAL A 144 5.41 3.76 10.07
N LEU A 145 5.03 4.85 10.75
CA LEU A 145 3.65 5.31 10.87
C LEU A 145 3.45 6.58 10.06
N ILE A 146 2.51 6.56 9.11
CA ILE A 146 2.13 7.72 8.31
C ILE A 146 0.68 8.09 8.64
N ALA A 147 0.52 9.19 9.38
CA ALA A 147 -0.79 9.65 9.84
C ALA A 147 -1.61 10.28 8.71
N ALA A 148 -2.91 10.44 8.96
CA ALA A 148 -3.91 10.84 7.98
C ALA A 148 -3.54 12.15 7.23
N GLY A 149 -3.74 12.15 5.93
CA GLY A 149 -3.54 13.33 5.08
C GLY A 149 -2.10 13.69 4.77
N ALA A 150 -1.10 12.97 5.30
CA ALA A 150 0.30 13.26 5.02
C ALA A 150 0.65 13.05 3.53
N LYS A 151 1.55 13.88 3.00
CA LYS A 151 2.09 13.79 1.65
C LYS A 151 3.60 13.58 1.73
N VAL A 152 4.09 12.49 1.15
CA VAL A 152 5.52 12.18 1.05
C VAL A 152 5.84 12.17 -0.44
N LEU A 153 6.65 13.12 -0.90
CA LEU A 153 6.80 13.38 -2.32
C LEU A 153 8.26 13.35 -2.76
N GLY A 154 8.50 12.68 -3.88
CA GLY A 154 9.82 12.56 -4.49
C GLY A 154 10.53 11.25 -4.17
N ASP A 155 11.69 11.05 -4.78
CA ASP A 155 12.58 9.92 -4.49
C ASP A 155 13.36 10.21 -3.20
N ILE A 156 12.70 10.03 -2.07
CA ILE A 156 13.22 10.28 -0.72
C ILE A 156 13.10 9.02 0.14
N ALA A 157 14.01 8.88 1.10
CA ALA A 157 14.01 7.78 2.06
C ALA A 157 13.40 8.22 3.40
N VAL A 158 12.45 7.45 3.90
CA VAL A 158 11.91 7.58 5.26
C VAL A 158 12.44 6.43 6.09
N GLY A 159 13.26 6.74 7.09
CA GLY A 159 13.96 5.76 7.91
C GLY A 159 13.06 4.90 8.78
N GLU A 160 13.63 3.82 9.32
CA GLU A 160 12.91 2.86 10.15
C GLU A 160 12.27 3.51 11.38
N GLY A 161 11.04 3.09 11.72
CA GLY A 161 10.32 3.53 12.91
C GLY A 161 9.95 5.02 12.94
N VAL A 162 10.08 5.73 11.82
CA VAL A 162 9.66 7.15 11.72
C VAL A 162 8.15 7.28 11.91
N LYS A 163 7.74 8.37 12.57
CA LYS A 163 6.34 8.77 12.66
C LYS A 163 6.13 10.07 11.90
N ILE A 164 5.22 10.06 10.93
CA ILE A 164 4.84 11.25 10.16
C ILE A 164 3.48 11.72 10.66
N GLY A 165 3.44 12.94 11.21
CA GLY A 165 2.22 13.56 11.76
C GLY A 165 1.15 13.82 10.71
N ALA A 166 -0.11 13.90 11.14
CA ALA A 166 -1.24 14.13 10.24
C ALA A 166 -1.10 15.45 9.47
N GLY A 167 -1.47 15.41 8.16
CA GLY A 167 -1.40 16.57 7.27
C GLY A 167 0.00 17.06 6.92
N SER A 168 1.06 16.34 7.30
CA SER A 168 2.45 16.75 7.03
C SER A 168 2.78 16.68 5.55
N LEU A 169 3.67 17.59 5.10
CA LEU A 169 4.30 17.55 3.79
C LEU A 169 5.78 17.23 3.97
N VAL A 170 6.21 16.06 3.46
CA VAL A 170 7.59 15.58 3.56
C VAL A 170 8.21 15.60 2.17
N LEU A 171 9.26 16.42 2.00
CA LEU A 171 9.94 16.67 0.71
C LEU A 171 11.42 16.25 0.75
N GLU A 172 11.92 15.87 1.92
CA GLU A 172 13.32 15.48 2.14
C GLU A 172 13.39 14.16 2.90
N SER A 173 14.52 13.46 2.76
CA SER A 173 14.74 12.21 3.48
C SER A 173 14.74 12.40 4.99
N VAL A 174 14.16 11.44 5.71
CA VAL A 174 13.98 11.48 7.16
C VAL A 174 14.82 10.38 7.82
N PRO A 175 15.69 10.69 8.79
CA PRO A 175 16.46 9.67 9.51
C PRO A 175 15.55 8.77 10.36
N ALA A 176 16.06 7.57 10.72
CA ALA A 176 15.30 6.59 11.50
C ALA A 176 14.90 7.08 12.90
N TYR A 177 13.79 6.54 13.44
CA TYR A 177 13.31 6.71 14.82
C TYR A 177 13.00 8.15 15.23
N VAL A 178 12.68 9.02 14.31
CA VAL A 178 12.24 10.39 14.61
C VAL A 178 10.76 10.59 14.30
N THR A 179 10.21 11.67 14.84
CA THR A 179 8.87 12.15 14.49
C THR A 179 8.98 13.46 13.72
N VAL A 180 8.30 13.54 12.57
CA VAL A 180 8.20 14.76 11.76
C VAL A 180 6.75 15.19 11.63
N ALA A 181 6.51 16.49 11.65
CA ALA A 181 5.17 17.04 11.53
C ALA A 181 5.21 18.45 10.92
N GLY A 182 4.14 18.80 10.21
CA GLY A 182 3.93 20.13 9.66
C GLY A 182 4.18 20.24 8.16
N VAL A 183 4.13 21.47 7.67
CA VAL A 183 4.37 21.85 6.28
C VAL A 183 5.55 22.81 6.30
N PRO A 184 6.65 22.52 5.53
CA PRO A 184 7.83 23.36 5.48
C PRO A 184 7.55 24.72 4.81
#